data_61cf98884c4beb56b3b395688250913c
#
_entry.id   61cf98884c4beb56b3b395688250913c
#
_cell.length_a   1.000
_cell.length_b   1.000
_cell.length_c   1.000
_cell.angle_alpha   90.00
_cell.angle_beta   90.00
_cell.angle_gamma   90.00
#
_symmetry.space_group_name_H-M   'P 1'
#
loop_
_entity.id
_entity.type
_entity.pdbx_description
1 polymer ?
#
loop_
_entity_poly.entity_id
_entity_poly.type
_entity_poly.pdbx_seq_one_letter_code
_entity_poly.pdbx_strand_id
1 'polypeptide(L)'
;MIHVCSLARLHDTVRETGARHVVTLIKDISLVHRPAAIAAENHLLLDMDDITDHIEGYVAPAEEHVGDLLRFVRKWDRAAPLVVHCYAGISRSTAGAFVTACALNPNRDEARIARAIRDASPTASPNIRIVTHADRLLGRNGRMVAAIRDIGPGMTAYASEPFRIGLE
;
A
#
# COMPACT_ATOMS: atom_id res chain seq x y z
N MET A 1 1.44 -0.74 13.35
CA MET A 1 2.57 -0.33 12.49
C MET A 1 2.40 -0.94 11.11
N ILE A 2 2.54 -0.16 10.04
CA ILE A 2 2.52 -0.62 8.65
C ILE A 2 3.96 -0.61 8.14
N HIS A 3 4.42 -1.71 7.57
CA HIS A 3 5.70 -1.81 6.87
C HIS A 3 5.47 -1.90 5.36
N VAL A 4 6.33 -1.27 4.58
CA VAL A 4 6.30 -1.29 3.12
C VAL A 4 7.62 -1.83 2.60
N CYS A 5 7.56 -2.71 1.60
CA CYS A 5 8.75 -3.27 0.98
C CYS A 5 8.53 -3.69 -0.47
N SER A 6 9.60 -4.06 -1.14
CA SER A 6 9.57 -4.73 -2.44
C SER A 6 9.27 -6.24 -2.29
N LEU A 7 8.91 -6.91 -3.40
CA LEU A 7 8.72 -8.36 -3.44
C LEU A 7 9.98 -9.10 -2.97
N ALA A 8 11.16 -8.65 -3.39
CA ALA A 8 12.43 -9.27 -3.00
C ALA A 8 12.69 -9.22 -1.48
N ARG A 9 12.12 -8.24 -0.79
CA ARG A 9 12.31 -8.06 0.67
C ARG A 9 11.14 -8.59 1.51
N LEU A 10 10.11 -9.16 0.89
CA LEU A 10 8.89 -9.59 1.59
C LEU A 10 9.17 -10.54 2.75
N HIS A 11 9.87 -11.64 2.48
CA HIS A 11 10.13 -12.68 3.49
C HIS A 11 10.97 -12.17 4.64
N ASP A 12 12.03 -11.40 4.34
CA ASP A 12 12.89 -10.79 5.35
C ASP A 12 12.13 -9.78 6.19
N THR A 13 11.34 -8.89 5.54
CA THR A 13 10.53 -7.90 6.25
C THR A 13 9.53 -8.56 7.21
N VAL A 14 8.83 -9.62 6.78
CA VAL A 14 7.91 -10.36 7.65
C VAL A 14 8.64 -10.98 8.84
N ARG A 15 9.79 -11.61 8.60
CA ARG A 15 10.60 -12.25 9.66
C ARG A 15 11.12 -11.22 10.68
N GLU A 16 11.70 -10.13 10.20
CA GLU A 16 12.34 -9.09 11.04
C GLU A 16 11.34 -8.29 11.86
N THR A 17 10.14 -8.07 11.31
CA THR A 17 9.11 -7.24 11.98
C THR A 17 8.13 -8.04 12.82
N GLY A 18 8.09 -9.37 12.65
CA GLY A 18 7.09 -10.23 13.28
C GLY A 18 5.68 -10.00 12.74
N ALA A 19 5.55 -9.47 11.52
CA ALA A 19 4.26 -9.22 10.90
C ALA A 19 3.44 -10.49 10.77
N ARG A 20 2.11 -10.35 10.89
CA ARG A 20 1.14 -11.45 10.79
C ARG A 20 0.11 -11.22 9.69
N HIS A 21 0.14 -10.07 9.04
CA HIS A 21 -0.75 -9.72 7.93
C HIS A 21 0.08 -9.20 6.76
N VAL A 22 -0.31 -9.57 5.53
CA VAL A 22 0.33 -9.12 4.29
C VAL A 22 -0.71 -8.68 3.29
N VAL A 23 -0.44 -7.57 2.61
CA VAL A 23 -1.16 -7.12 1.42
C VAL A 23 -0.20 -7.12 0.25
N THR A 24 -0.53 -7.85 -0.79
CA THR A 24 0.20 -7.94 -2.05
C THR A 24 -0.56 -7.18 -3.14
N LEU A 25 0.11 -6.23 -3.80
CA LEU A 25 -0.42 -5.48 -4.94
C LEU A 25 0.50 -5.71 -6.15
N ILE A 26 0.33 -6.85 -6.82
CA ILE A 26 1.19 -7.29 -7.93
C ILE A 26 0.33 -7.96 -8.99
N LYS A 27 0.58 -7.62 -10.26
CA LYS A 27 0.11 -8.41 -11.39
C LYS A 27 0.88 -9.74 -11.40
N ASP A 28 0.18 -10.83 -11.69
CA ASP A 28 0.69 -12.19 -11.62
C ASP A 28 1.07 -12.59 -10.19
N ILE A 29 0.05 -12.79 -9.38
CA ILE A 29 0.17 -13.25 -7.98
C ILE A 29 0.83 -14.63 -7.85
N SER A 30 0.97 -15.40 -8.94
CA SER A 30 1.68 -16.69 -8.94
C SER A 30 3.17 -16.55 -8.60
N LEU A 31 3.74 -15.35 -8.80
CA LEU A 31 5.13 -15.03 -8.43
C LEU A 31 5.30 -14.84 -6.92
N VAL A 32 4.20 -14.74 -6.17
CA VAL A 32 4.24 -14.40 -4.75
C VAL A 32 4.10 -15.63 -3.89
N HIS A 33 5.20 -16.01 -3.24
CA HIS A 33 5.19 -17.07 -2.25
C HIS A 33 4.82 -16.48 -0.88
N ARG A 34 3.71 -16.96 -0.30
CA ARG A 34 3.27 -16.50 1.03
C ARG A 34 4.31 -16.89 2.09
N PRO A 35 4.80 -15.93 2.91
CA PRO A 35 5.68 -16.25 4.03
C PRO A 35 5.03 -17.23 5.00
N ALA A 36 5.78 -18.22 5.49
CA ALA A 36 5.26 -19.29 6.34
C ALA A 36 4.62 -18.79 7.66
N ALA A 37 5.05 -17.62 8.15
CA ALA A 37 4.50 -16.98 9.35
C ALA A 37 3.13 -16.33 9.14
N ILE A 38 2.65 -16.23 7.89
CA ILE A 38 1.39 -15.58 7.53
C ILE A 38 0.33 -16.66 7.28
N ALA A 39 -0.76 -16.64 8.04
CA ALA A 39 -1.91 -17.49 7.78
C ALA A 39 -2.59 -17.10 6.45
N ALA A 40 -3.23 -18.03 5.77
CA ALA A 40 -3.82 -17.79 4.46
C ALA A 40 -4.88 -16.67 4.49
N GLU A 41 -5.70 -16.64 5.51
CA GLU A 41 -6.73 -15.62 5.76
C GLU A 41 -6.15 -14.23 6.05
N ASN A 42 -4.88 -14.16 6.43
CA ASN A 42 -4.16 -12.92 6.72
C ASN A 42 -3.29 -12.43 5.54
N HIS A 43 -3.47 -13.01 4.36
CA HIS A 43 -2.80 -12.59 3.13
C HIS A 43 -3.81 -12.14 2.09
N LEU A 44 -3.91 -10.84 1.86
CA LEU A 44 -4.70 -10.27 0.77
C LEU A 44 -3.86 -10.19 -0.50
N LEU A 45 -4.36 -10.77 -1.58
CA LEU A 45 -3.75 -10.73 -2.91
C LEU A 45 -4.61 -9.86 -3.84
N LEU A 46 -4.05 -8.79 -4.36
CA LEU A 46 -4.69 -7.86 -5.28
C LEU A 46 -3.92 -7.87 -6.61
N ASP A 47 -4.52 -8.56 -7.60
CA ASP A 47 -3.93 -8.74 -8.92
C ASP A 47 -4.14 -7.50 -9.79
N MET A 48 -3.13 -6.64 -9.90
CA MET A 48 -3.18 -5.41 -10.68
C MET A 48 -1.82 -4.97 -11.21
N ASP A 49 -1.82 -4.34 -12.37
CA ASP A 49 -0.66 -3.65 -12.93
C ASP A 49 -0.45 -2.28 -12.27
N ASP A 50 0.77 -1.75 -12.39
CA ASP A 50 1.12 -0.42 -11.89
C ASP A 50 0.91 0.64 -12.97
N ILE A 51 -0.33 0.88 -13.30
CA ILE A 51 -0.76 1.87 -14.30
C ILE A 51 -1.80 2.82 -13.69
N THR A 52 -1.91 4.01 -14.28
CA THR A 52 -2.88 5.04 -13.87
C THR A 52 -4.05 5.17 -14.81
N ASP A 53 -3.85 4.80 -16.08
CA ASP A 53 -4.86 4.86 -17.13
C ASP A 53 -5.23 3.46 -17.61
N HIS A 54 -6.36 3.36 -18.30
CA HIS A 54 -6.73 2.09 -18.91
C HIS A 54 -5.83 1.81 -20.12
N ILE A 55 -5.17 0.65 -20.10
CA ILE A 55 -4.33 0.16 -21.20
C ILE A 55 -4.84 -1.23 -21.57
N GLU A 56 -5.12 -1.49 -22.85
CA GLU A 56 -5.57 -2.78 -23.32
C GLU A 56 -4.56 -3.89 -22.96
N GLY A 57 -5.05 -5.01 -22.44
CA GLY A 57 -4.22 -6.14 -22.01
C GLY A 57 -3.62 -6.00 -20.60
N TYR A 58 -3.84 -4.87 -19.93
CA TYR A 58 -3.38 -4.61 -18.55
C TYR A 58 -4.57 -4.55 -17.58
N VAL A 59 -4.32 -4.93 -16.34
CA VAL A 59 -5.30 -4.83 -15.25
C VAL A 59 -5.04 -3.57 -14.44
N ALA A 60 -5.73 -2.49 -14.78
CA ALA A 60 -5.63 -1.24 -14.02
C ALA A 60 -6.17 -1.42 -12.59
N PRO A 61 -5.60 -0.71 -11.58
CA PRO A 61 -6.23 -0.62 -10.27
C PRO A 61 -7.69 -0.18 -10.39
N ALA A 62 -8.60 -0.94 -9.77
CA ALA A 62 -10.05 -0.73 -9.82
C ALA A 62 -10.63 -0.50 -8.42
N GLU A 63 -11.88 -0.04 -8.37
CA GLU A 63 -12.58 0.23 -7.13
C GLU A 63 -12.74 -1.03 -6.27
N GLU A 64 -12.96 -2.20 -6.90
CA GLU A 64 -13.05 -3.47 -6.20
C GLU A 64 -11.77 -3.82 -5.44
N HIS A 65 -10.61 -3.63 -6.06
CA HIS A 65 -9.31 -3.87 -5.40
C HIS A 65 -9.16 -3.01 -4.14
N VAL A 66 -9.54 -1.74 -4.23
CA VAL A 66 -9.46 -0.81 -3.08
C VAL A 66 -10.52 -1.17 -2.04
N GLY A 67 -11.71 -1.57 -2.45
CA GLY A 67 -12.77 -2.07 -1.57
C GLY A 67 -12.31 -3.30 -0.78
N ASP A 68 -11.63 -4.25 -1.43
CA ASP A 68 -11.05 -5.44 -0.78
C ASP A 68 -9.96 -5.04 0.22
N LEU A 69 -9.07 -4.12 -0.16
CA LEU A 69 -8.07 -3.57 0.75
C LEU A 69 -8.72 -2.97 2.00
N LEU A 70 -9.73 -2.12 1.83
CA LEU A 70 -10.43 -1.47 2.94
C LEU A 70 -11.13 -2.49 3.86
N ARG A 71 -11.75 -3.52 3.28
CA ARG A 71 -12.37 -4.61 4.07
C ARG A 71 -11.33 -5.38 4.88
N PHE A 72 -10.20 -5.69 4.27
CA PHE A 72 -9.11 -6.43 4.91
C PHE A 72 -8.49 -5.66 6.07
N VAL A 73 -8.10 -4.39 5.84
CA VAL A 73 -7.41 -3.60 6.88
C VAL A 73 -8.33 -3.20 8.04
N ARG A 74 -9.64 -3.12 7.83
CA ARG A 74 -10.60 -2.88 8.91
C ARG A 74 -10.78 -4.09 9.84
N LYS A 75 -10.47 -5.30 9.37
CA LYS A 75 -10.47 -6.53 10.18
C LYS A 75 -9.14 -6.75 10.90
N TRP A 76 -8.09 -6.07 10.49
CA TRP A 76 -6.78 -6.19 11.12
C TRP A 76 -6.83 -5.62 12.54
N ASP A 77 -6.54 -6.49 13.53
CA ASP A 77 -6.59 -6.18 14.97
C ASP A 77 -5.43 -5.29 15.47
N ARG A 78 -4.43 -5.07 14.61
CA ARG A 78 -3.20 -4.29 14.90
C ARG A 78 -2.31 -4.88 16.01
N ALA A 79 -2.59 -6.09 16.49
CA ALA A 79 -1.79 -6.77 17.52
C ALA A 79 -0.37 -7.07 17.02
N ALA A 80 -0.23 -7.32 15.72
CA ALA A 80 1.06 -7.48 15.05
C ALA A 80 1.13 -6.55 13.82
N PRO A 81 2.33 -6.23 13.30
CA PRO A 81 2.49 -5.40 12.11
C PRO A 81 1.81 -5.98 10.86
N LEU A 82 1.44 -5.08 9.95
CA LEU A 82 1.00 -5.36 8.59
C LEU A 82 2.13 -5.02 7.62
N VAL A 83 2.42 -5.90 6.67
CA VAL A 83 3.30 -5.61 5.52
C VAL A 83 2.46 -5.34 4.29
N VAL A 84 2.73 -4.25 3.60
CA VAL A 84 2.15 -3.91 2.30
C VAL A 84 3.26 -3.89 1.27
N HIS A 85 3.18 -4.74 0.25
CA HIS A 85 4.24 -4.80 -0.75
C HIS A 85 3.70 -4.81 -2.18
N CYS A 86 4.57 -4.42 -3.10
CA CYS A 86 4.41 -4.61 -4.53
C CYS A 86 5.75 -5.06 -5.13
N TYR A 87 5.94 -4.98 -6.44
CA TYR A 87 7.18 -5.42 -7.05
C TYR A 87 8.39 -4.63 -6.54
N ALA A 88 8.35 -3.30 -6.64
CA ALA A 88 9.46 -2.42 -6.27
C ALA A 88 9.35 -1.79 -4.88
N GLY A 89 8.18 -1.81 -4.24
CA GLY A 89 7.94 -1.12 -2.97
C GLY A 89 7.75 0.40 -3.09
N ILE A 90 7.49 0.93 -4.30
CA ILE A 90 7.54 2.37 -4.61
C ILE A 90 6.15 2.96 -4.87
N SER A 91 5.31 2.30 -5.68
CA SER A 91 4.08 2.90 -6.21
C SER A 91 2.82 2.26 -5.62
N ARG A 92 2.43 1.04 -6.03
CA ARG A 92 1.20 0.37 -5.54
C ARG A 92 1.23 0.13 -4.04
N SER A 93 2.36 -0.30 -3.49
CA SER A 93 2.50 -0.57 -2.05
C SER A 93 2.45 0.70 -1.21
N THR A 94 3.07 1.79 -1.66
CA THR A 94 3.02 3.08 -0.96
C THR A 94 1.61 3.68 -1.01
N ALA A 95 0.89 3.51 -2.13
CA ALA A 95 -0.53 3.85 -2.21
C ALA A 95 -1.38 2.99 -1.26
N GLY A 96 -1.15 1.67 -1.22
CA GLY A 96 -1.84 0.76 -0.30
C GLY A 96 -1.61 1.12 1.18
N ALA A 97 -0.38 1.48 1.54
CA ALA A 97 -0.04 1.93 2.89
C ALA A 97 -0.70 3.28 3.23
N PHE A 98 -0.71 4.23 2.30
CA PHE A 98 -1.40 5.52 2.44
C PHE A 98 -2.90 5.32 2.67
N VAL A 99 -3.54 4.53 1.81
CA VAL A 99 -4.97 4.19 1.92
C VAL A 99 -5.28 3.53 3.26
N THR A 100 -4.46 2.57 3.68
CA THR A 100 -4.61 1.90 4.97
C THR A 100 -4.52 2.89 6.14
N ALA A 101 -3.52 3.77 6.12
CA ALA A 101 -3.34 4.77 7.17
C ALA A 101 -4.51 5.75 7.23
N CYS A 102 -5.01 6.22 6.08
CA CYS A 102 -6.18 7.10 6.01
C CYS A 102 -7.47 6.39 6.48
N ALA A 103 -7.67 5.13 6.10
CA ALA A 103 -8.85 4.36 6.47
C ALA A 103 -8.93 4.10 7.98
N LEU A 104 -7.79 3.88 8.62
CA LEU A 104 -7.70 3.58 10.05
C LEU A 104 -7.60 4.81 10.95
N ASN A 105 -7.43 6.00 10.36
CA ASN A 105 -7.33 7.28 11.07
C ASN A 105 -8.24 8.33 10.40
N PRO A 106 -9.56 8.22 10.59
CA PRO A 106 -10.53 9.07 9.90
C PRO A 106 -10.37 10.57 10.20
N ASN A 107 -9.80 10.92 11.32
CA ASN A 107 -9.61 12.30 11.78
C ASN A 107 -8.22 12.86 11.49
N ARG A 108 -7.29 12.06 10.95
CA ARG A 108 -5.94 12.51 10.64
C ARG A 108 -5.88 13.17 9.27
N ASP A 109 -5.16 14.29 9.21
CA ASP A 109 -4.92 15.03 7.97
C ASP A 109 -4.15 14.17 6.95
N GLU A 110 -4.69 14.05 5.76
CA GLU A 110 -4.14 13.25 4.66
C GLU A 110 -2.76 13.77 4.22
N ALA A 111 -2.56 15.09 4.23
CA ALA A 111 -1.28 15.68 3.87
C ALA A 111 -0.17 15.30 4.87
N ARG A 112 -0.49 15.18 6.16
CA ARG A 112 0.46 14.69 7.16
C ARG A 112 0.84 13.24 6.95
N ILE A 113 -0.14 12.38 6.60
CA ILE A 113 0.12 10.97 6.30
C ILE A 113 0.99 10.84 5.04
N ALA A 114 0.68 11.61 3.99
CA ALA A 114 1.45 11.61 2.74
C ALA A 114 2.91 12.04 2.98
N ARG A 115 3.12 13.12 3.75
CA ARG A 115 4.48 13.57 4.12
C ARG A 115 5.23 12.52 4.93
N ALA A 116 4.57 11.89 5.91
CA ALA A 116 5.21 10.84 6.71
C ALA A 116 5.70 9.65 5.86
N ILE A 117 4.98 9.31 4.78
CA ILE A 117 5.40 8.28 3.83
C ILE A 117 6.64 8.75 3.05
N ARG A 118 6.65 9.99 2.54
CA ARG A 118 7.79 10.56 1.81
C ARG A 118 9.02 10.69 2.70
N ASP A 119 8.85 11.11 3.96
CA ASP A 119 9.95 11.24 4.93
C ASP A 119 10.56 9.87 5.27
N ALA A 120 9.72 8.83 5.36
CA ALA A 120 10.15 7.46 5.60
C ALA A 120 10.77 6.79 4.36
N SER A 121 10.39 7.22 3.16
CA SER A 121 10.90 6.70 1.88
C SER A 121 10.96 7.80 0.82
N PRO A 122 12.16 8.35 0.54
CA PRO A 122 12.32 9.37 -0.50
C PRO A 122 11.88 8.93 -1.91
N THR A 123 11.85 7.62 -2.17
CA THR A 123 11.43 7.04 -3.46
C THR A 123 9.92 6.84 -3.58
N ALA A 124 9.16 7.00 -2.48
CA ALA A 124 7.72 6.74 -2.49
C ALA A 124 7.00 7.60 -3.53
N SER A 125 6.25 6.96 -4.42
CA SER A 125 5.46 7.58 -5.49
C SER A 125 4.09 6.90 -5.55
N PRO A 126 3.19 7.15 -4.58
CA PRO A 126 1.92 6.43 -4.48
C PRO A 126 1.10 6.50 -5.76
N ASN A 127 0.67 5.33 -6.26
CA ASN A 127 -0.16 5.21 -7.46
C ASN A 127 -1.45 6.02 -7.29
N ILE A 128 -1.59 7.07 -8.10
CA ILE A 128 -2.68 8.04 -7.96
C ILE A 128 -4.06 7.44 -8.26
N ARG A 129 -4.14 6.40 -9.10
CA ARG A 129 -5.40 5.72 -9.41
C ARG A 129 -5.93 4.96 -8.20
N ILE A 130 -5.08 4.23 -7.47
CA ILE A 130 -5.44 3.58 -6.20
C ILE A 130 -5.95 4.63 -5.20
N VAL A 131 -5.22 5.73 -5.06
CA VAL A 131 -5.58 6.83 -4.17
C VAL A 131 -6.92 7.47 -4.55
N THR A 132 -7.18 7.66 -5.84
CA THR A 132 -8.44 8.25 -6.34
C THR A 132 -9.66 7.37 -5.99
N HIS A 133 -9.54 6.06 -6.17
CA HIS A 133 -10.60 5.13 -5.75
C HIS A 133 -10.82 5.16 -4.23
N ALA A 134 -9.72 5.19 -3.45
CA ALA A 134 -9.81 5.26 -2.00
C ALA A 134 -10.42 6.58 -1.49
N ASP A 135 -10.04 7.70 -2.08
CA ASP A 135 -10.61 9.01 -1.76
C ASP A 135 -12.13 9.01 -1.89
N ARG A 136 -12.63 8.43 -2.99
CA ARG A 136 -14.06 8.29 -3.25
C ARG A 136 -14.73 7.36 -2.22
N LEU A 137 -14.21 6.17 -2.04
CA LEU A 137 -14.78 5.15 -1.13
C LEU A 137 -14.76 5.59 0.35
N LEU A 138 -13.79 6.41 0.74
CA LEU A 138 -13.66 6.95 2.09
C LEU A 138 -14.36 8.32 2.26
N GLY A 139 -14.95 8.88 1.20
CA GLY A 139 -15.63 10.17 1.24
C GLY A 139 -14.71 11.34 1.58
N ARG A 140 -13.45 11.31 1.07
CA ARG A 140 -12.44 12.31 1.41
C ARG A 140 -12.45 13.55 0.54
N ASN A 141 -13.38 13.64 -0.44
CA ASN A 141 -13.66 14.84 -1.25
C ASN A 141 -12.40 15.41 -1.92
N GLY A 142 -11.53 14.57 -2.45
CA GLY A 142 -10.30 14.96 -3.15
C GLY A 142 -9.09 15.21 -2.23
N ARG A 143 -9.22 15.18 -0.90
CA ARG A 143 -8.11 15.48 0.02
C ARG A 143 -6.97 14.47 -0.06
N MET A 144 -7.27 13.19 -0.25
CA MET A 144 -6.23 12.16 -0.43
C MET A 144 -5.46 12.37 -1.74
N VAL A 145 -6.17 12.69 -2.83
CA VAL A 145 -5.56 12.97 -4.14
C VAL A 145 -4.69 14.23 -4.06
N ALA A 146 -5.19 15.30 -3.44
CA ALA A 146 -4.43 16.54 -3.24
C ALA A 146 -3.16 16.27 -2.43
N ALA A 147 -3.25 15.53 -1.33
CA ALA A 147 -2.11 15.21 -0.47
C ALA A 147 -0.98 14.47 -1.22
N ILE A 148 -1.32 13.52 -2.11
CA ILE A 148 -0.31 12.81 -2.92
C ILE A 148 0.27 13.71 -4.02
N ARG A 149 -0.54 14.57 -4.64
CA ARG A 149 -0.03 15.53 -5.62
C ARG A 149 0.93 16.54 -4.99
N ASP A 150 0.65 16.98 -3.78
CA ASP A 150 1.46 17.98 -3.06
C ASP A 150 2.85 17.44 -2.71
N ILE A 151 2.99 16.17 -2.36
CA ILE A 151 4.32 15.56 -2.14
C ILE A 151 5.09 15.31 -3.44
N GLY A 152 4.40 15.33 -4.59
CA GLY A 152 4.99 15.12 -5.90
C GLY A 152 5.60 13.72 -6.12
N PRO A 153 6.34 13.51 -7.21
CA PRO A 153 7.05 12.26 -7.47
C PRO A 153 8.22 12.07 -6.50
N GLY A 154 8.48 10.80 -6.14
CA GLY A 154 9.68 10.43 -5.38
C GLY A 154 10.94 10.37 -6.22
N MET A 155 12.06 10.13 -5.59
CA MET A 155 13.32 9.89 -6.26
C MET A 155 13.26 8.62 -7.10
N THR A 156 13.89 8.61 -8.26
CA THR A 156 13.98 7.44 -9.12
C THR A 156 14.83 6.34 -8.49
N ALA A 157 14.29 5.11 -8.44
CA ALA A 157 15.00 3.93 -7.95
C ALA A 157 14.41 2.67 -8.59
N TYR A 158 15.16 1.56 -8.59
CA TYR A 158 14.66 0.24 -9.01
C TYR A 158 13.73 -0.39 -7.96
N ALA A 159 14.07 -0.21 -6.68
CA ALA A 159 13.29 -0.66 -5.55
C ALA A 159 13.53 0.26 -4.35
N SER A 160 12.55 0.31 -3.44
CA SER A 160 12.73 0.99 -2.15
C SER A 160 13.43 0.08 -1.15
N GLU A 161 14.16 0.69 -0.21
CA GLU A 161 14.46 0.00 1.04
C GLU A 161 13.17 -0.17 1.86
N PRO A 162 13.05 -1.26 2.65
CA PRO A 162 11.92 -1.42 3.55
C PRO A 162 11.80 -0.26 4.53
N PHE A 163 10.60 0.25 4.70
CA PHE A 163 10.33 1.34 5.63
C PHE A 163 9.02 1.11 6.40
N ARG A 164 8.75 1.96 7.39
CA ARG A 164 7.53 1.87 8.20
C ARG A 164 6.85 3.21 8.37
N ILE A 165 5.55 3.17 8.57
CA ILE A 165 4.73 4.32 8.95
C ILE A 165 3.90 3.99 10.19
N GLY A 166 3.77 4.97 11.09
CA GLY A 166 2.89 4.88 12.25
C GLY A 166 1.42 5.05 11.86
N LEU A 167 0.54 4.56 12.73
CA LEU A 167 -0.91 4.76 12.64
C LEU A 167 -1.40 5.90 13.57
N GLU A 168 -0.47 6.57 14.23
CA GLU A 168 -0.79 7.67 15.15
C GLU A 168 -0.77 9.02 14.43
#